data_5270707769ae5baaa923d5cf853e9704
#
_entry.id   5270707769ae5baaa923d5cf853e9704
#
_cell.length_a   1.000
_cell.length_b   1.000
_cell.length_c   1.000
_cell.angle_alpha   90.00
_cell.angle_beta   90.00
_cell.angle_gamma   90.00
#
_symmetry.space_group_name_H-M   'P 1'
#
loop_
_entity.id
_entity.type
_entity.pdbx_description
1 polymer ?
#
loop_
_entity_poly.entity_id
_entity_poly.type
_entity_poly.pdbx_seq_one_letter_code
_entity_poly.pdbx_strand_id
1 'polypeptide(L)'
;MTERVTHRSIQESSLARLQGNLATMGLLQAQISSGKKITKPSDDPAGTVSSLAVRQQLRLNDQYQVQGQDGTSWLNAQDTALQTVSSQLRAARTLVVGALNEGYVTDGTRTATSVELDGIAATVLSLANTQYQGRSLFAGTAGENYAVTMTTAAVTGAGTPPAVTYAPAQYTWSKTGLPADAANPRGTNTPVLRQIDAQSSVRVDTNGADVFGADVAGNGTAASQSVFSLLRQISDEIKTPKDAGADIVVDPAATPVVPVAKEQRLSTLLGRLDTAMGKVLEGLADVGARTNRIDHAMEIAQSNKYELTDQLSKVEDVDLPAVMIQMSLQETAYKAALQVTSKVLNTSLMDFIR
;
A
#
# COMPACT_ATOMS: atom_id res chain seq x y z
N MET A 1 -47.74 24.65 -61.09
CA MET A 1 -48.55 23.55 -60.49
C MET A 1 -48.87 23.97 -59.07
N THR A 2 -50.10 24.40 -58.78
CA THR A 2 -50.56 24.71 -57.44
C THR A 2 -50.86 23.41 -56.72
N GLU A 3 -50.02 23.03 -55.74
CA GLU A 3 -50.32 21.89 -54.86
C GLU A 3 -51.64 22.13 -54.16
N ARG A 4 -52.66 21.30 -54.50
CA ARG A 4 -53.91 21.28 -53.74
C ARG A 4 -53.61 20.73 -52.34
N VAL A 5 -53.45 21.62 -51.39
CA VAL A 5 -53.36 21.25 -49.97
C VAL A 5 -54.72 20.74 -49.57
N THR A 6 -54.87 19.42 -49.44
CA THR A 6 -56.10 18.79 -48.99
C THR A 6 -56.25 18.95 -47.49
N HIS A 7 -57.46 19.10 -46.94
CA HIS A 7 -57.76 19.19 -45.52
C HIS A 7 -57.14 18.01 -44.75
N ARG A 8 -57.04 16.84 -45.38
CA ARG A 8 -56.39 15.66 -44.81
C ARG A 8 -54.87 15.86 -44.60
N SER A 9 -54.21 16.47 -45.55
CA SER A 9 -52.76 16.75 -45.43
C SER A 9 -52.49 17.79 -44.33
N ILE A 10 -53.40 18.75 -44.10
CA ILE A 10 -53.28 19.72 -42.98
C ILE A 10 -53.50 19.03 -41.65
N GLN A 11 -54.47 18.09 -41.54
CA GLN A 11 -54.69 17.29 -40.32
C GLN A 11 -53.51 16.41 -40.00
N GLU A 12 -53.00 15.66 -40.98
CA GLU A 12 -51.84 14.80 -40.81
C GLU A 12 -50.59 15.56 -40.38
N SER A 13 -50.33 16.73 -41.00
CA SER A 13 -49.22 17.60 -40.65
C SER A 13 -49.37 18.24 -39.25
N SER A 14 -50.59 18.58 -38.84
CA SER A 14 -50.88 19.11 -37.51
C SER A 14 -50.72 18.05 -36.43
N LEU A 15 -51.19 16.83 -36.67
CA LEU A 15 -50.97 15.69 -35.75
C LEU A 15 -49.51 15.36 -35.62
N ALA A 16 -48.74 15.31 -36.71
CA ALA A 16 -47.29 15.05 -36.66
C ALA A 16 -46.54 16.12 -35.85
N ARG A 17 -46.91 17.39 -35.97
CA ARG A 17 -46.34 18.51 -35.19
C ARG A 17 -46.70 18.41 -33.71
N LEU A 18 -47.93 18.03 -33.35
CA LEU A 18 -48.35 17.85 -31.96
C LEU A 18 -47.63 16.65 -31.32
N GLN A 19 -47.45 15.55 -32.04
CA GLN A 19 -46.67 14.43 -31.59
C GLN A 19 -45.20 14.79 -31.39
N GLY A 20 -44.58 15.57 -32.30
CA GLY A 20 -43.25 16.11 -32.17
C GLY A 20 -43.07 16.97 -30.92
N ASN A 21 -44.06 17.88 -30.65
CA ASN A 21 -44.05 18.73 -29.46
C ASN A 21 -44.14 17.88 -28.16
N LEU A 22 -45.01 16.87 -28.13
CA LEU A 22 -45.11 15.95 -27.00
C LEU A 22 -43.78 15.16 -26.75
N ALA A 23 -43.16 14.68 -27.84
CA ALA A 23 -41.87 13.97 -27.74
C ALA A 23 -40.77 14.92 -27.19
N THR A 24 -40.73 16.18 -27.65
CA THR A 24 -39.77 17.17 -27.11
C THR A 24 -40.04 17.47 -25.62
N MET A 25 -41.31 17.64 -25.24
CA MET A 25 -41.67 17.83 -23.83
C MET A 25 -41.24 16.66 -22.97
N GLY A 26 -41.45 15.42 -23.44
CA GLY A 26 -41.03 14.22 -22.76
C GLY A 26 -39.52 14.14 -22.59
N LEU A 27 -38.75 14.56 -23.59
CA LEU A 27 -37.29 14.65 -23.51
C LEU A 27 -36.83 15.69 -22.49
N LEU A 28 -37.38 16.92 -22.53
CA LEU A 28 -37.09 17.99 -21.57
C LEU A 28 -37.43 17.55 -20.13
N GLN A 29 -38.56 16.87 -19.93
CA GLN A 29 -38.96 16.33 -18.63
C GLN A 29 -37.98 15.26 -18.14
N ALA A 30 -37.51 14.37 -19.01
CA ALA A 30 -36.49 13.38 -18.68
C ALA A 30 -35.16 14.03 -18.31
N GLN A 31 -34.75 15.09 -19.02
CA GLN A 31 -33.55 15.86 -18.70
C GLN A 31 -33.65 16.59 -17.34
N ILE A 32 -34.79 17.20 -17.04
CA ILE A 32 -35.04 17.84 -15.74
C ILE A 32 -35.01 16.80 -14.61
N SER A 33 -35.65 15.65 -14.83
CA SER A 33 -35.74 14.58 -13.83
C SER A 33 -34.40 13.90 -13.56
N SER A 34 -33.57 13.71 -14.59
CA SER A 34 -32.25 13.08 -14.47
C SER A 34 -31.12 14.04 -14.12
N GLY A 35 -31.30 15.34 -14.36
CA GLY A 35 -30.26 16.35 -14.30
C GLY A 35 -29.22 16.24 -15.41
N LYS A 36 -29.47 15.39 -16.42
CA LYS A 36 -28.51 15.06 -17.49
C LYS A 36 -29.04 15.45 -18.86
N LYS A 37 -28.15 16.04 -19.68
CA LYS A 37 -28.41 16.36 -21.07
C LYS A 37 -28.51 15.09 -21.93
N ILE A 38 -27.65 14.10 -21.66
CA ILE A 38 -27.58 12.84 -22.39
C ILE A 38 -28.23 11.75 -21.53
N THR A 39 -29.42 11.32 -21.93
CA THR A 39 -30.15 10.21 -21.28
C THR A 39 -29.99 8.88 -22.01
N LYS A 40 -29.81 8.97 -23.34
CA LYS A 40 -29.62 7.81 -24.22
C LYS A 40 -28.47 8.07 -25.19
N PRO A 41 -27.75 7.03 -25.63
CA PRO A 41 -26.67 7.19 -26.63
C PRO A 41 -27.11 7.82 -27.94
N SER A 42 -28.41 7.72 -28.27
CA SER A 42 -29.01 8.34 -29.47
C SER A 42 -29.17 9.86 -29.35
N ASP A 43 -29.19 10.43 -28.16
CA ASP A 43 -29.42 11.86 -27.94
C ASP A 43 -28.20 12.68 -28.37
N ASP A 44 -26.99 12.20 -28.03
CA ASP A 44 -25.71 12.75 -28.46
C ASP A 44 -24.66 11.62 -28.52
N PRO A 45 -24.43 11.01 -29.70
CA PRO A 45 -23.45 9.93 -29.83
C PRO A 45 -22.02 10.39 -29.54
N ALA A 46 -21.63 11.60 -29.92
CA ALA A 46 -20.29 12.12 -29.69
C ALA A 46 -20.04 12.43 -28.21
N GLY A 47 -21.01 13.09 -27.56
CA GLY A 47 -21.00 13.30 -26.11
C GLY A 47 -20.99 11.99 -25.32
N THR A 48 -21.74 10.99 -25.76
CA THR A 48 -21.76 9.66 -25.12
C THR A 48 -20.38 8.99 -25.17
N VAL A 49 -19.67 9.03 -26.31
CA VAL A 49 -18.31 8.46 -26.41
C VAL A 49 -17.35 9.21 -25.49
N SER A 50 -17.43 10.54 -25.48
CA SER A 50 -16.59 11.37 -24.60
C SER A 50 -16.87 11.09 -23.12
N SER A 51 -18.13 11.01 -22.71
CA SER A 51 -18.52 10.71 -21.33
C SER A 51 -18.08 9.32 -20.88
N LEU A 52 -18.18 8.31 -21.75
CA LEU A 52 -17.70 6.97 -21.47
C LEU A 52 -16.17 6.92 -21.26
N ALA A 53 -15.43 7.66 -22.09
CA ALA A 53 -13.96 7.78 -21.93
C ALA A 53 -13.58 8.42 -20.59
N VAL A 54 -14.22 9.54 -20.22
CA VAL A 54 -14.00 10.22 -18.95
C VAL A 54 -14.40 9.33 -17.76
N ARG A 55 -15.53 8.64 -17.84
CA ARG A 55 -15.95 7.69 -16.80
C ARG A 55 -14.98 6.52 -16.65
N GLN A 56 -14.36 6.06 -17.73
CA GLN A 56 -13.31 5.05 -17.66
C GLN A 56 -12.08 5.58 -16.91
N GLN A 57 -11.65 6.81 -17.21
CA GLN A 57 -10.53 7.45 -16.50
C GLN A 57 -10.85 7.67 -15.01
N LEU A 58 -12.08 8.07 -14.66
CA LEU A 58 -12.52 8.19 -13.28
C LEU A 58 -12.42 6.85 -12.53
N ARG A 59 -12.90 5.75 -13.13
CA ARG A 59 -12.80 4.42 -12.50
C ARG A 59 -11.35 3.99 -12.29
N LEU A 60 -10.46 4.24 -13.25
CA LEU A 60 -9.02 3.96 -13.09
C LEU A 60 -8.41 4.80 -11.97
N ASN A 61 -8.75 6.08 -11.94
CA ASN A 61 -8.28 6.98 -10.90
C ASN A 61 -8.76 6.59 -9.50
N ASP A 62 -10.03 6.19 -9.36
CA ASP A 62 -10.57 5.65 -8.11
C ASP A 62 -9.84 4.37 -7.68
N GLN A 63 -9.49 3.51 -8.63
CA GLN A 63 -8.70 2.31 -8.35
C GLN A 63 -7.29 2.65 -7.86
N TYR A 64 -6.63 3.66 -8.43
CA TYR A 64 -5.33 4.12 -7.94
C TYR A 64 -5.42 4.70 -6.53
N GLN A 65 -6.46 5.46 -6.21
CA GLN A 65 -6.70 5.96 -4.85
C GLN A 65 -6.86 4.83 -3.84
N VAL A 66 -7.64 3.79 -4.16
CA VAL A 66 -7.81 2.61 -3.29
C VAL A 66 -6.49 1.87 -3.08
N GLN A 67 -5.71 1.68 -4.15
CA GLN A 67 -4.38 1.05 -4.04
C GLN A 67 -3.40 1.91 -3.26
N GLY A 68 -3.45 3.23 -3.41
CA GLY A 68 -2.65 4.18 -2.63
C GLY A 68 -2.96 4.11 -1.15
N GLN A 69 -4.24 4.13 -0.77
CA GLN A 69 -4.69 3.99 0.63
C GLN A 69 -4.25 2.66 1.27
N ASP A 70 -4.37 1.54 0.53
CA ASP A 70 -3.87 0.25 1.00
C ASP A 70 -2.34 0.28 1.17
N GLY A 71 -1.62 0.89 0.22
CA GLY A 71 -0.18 1.08 0.30
C GLY A 71 0.27 1.92 1.49
N THR A 72 -0.38 3.06 1.74
CA THR A 72 -0.10 3.92 2.90
C THR A 72 -0.37 3.19 4.21
N SER A 73 -1.48 2.43 4.30
CA SER A 73 -1.80 1.65 5.49
C SER A 73 -0.75 0.57 5.77
N TRP A 74 -0.25 -0.08 4.74
CA TRP A 74 0.82 -1.07 4.84
C TRP A 74 2.13 -0.43 5.32
N LEU A 75 2.53 0.69 4.72
CA LEU A 75 3.76 1.41 5.08
C LEU A 75 3.69 1.99 6.51
N ASN A 76 2.54 2.49 6.94
CA ASN A 76 2.34 2.97 8.32
C ASN A 76 2.50 1.85 9.35
N ALA A 77 2.03 0.63 9.03
CA ALA A 77 2.23 -0.52 9.90
C ALA A 77 3.72 -0.89 10.00
N GLN A 78 4.47 -0.82 8.88
CA GLN A 78 5.92 -1.04 8.87
C GLN A 78 6.66 0.05 9.64
N ASP A 79 6.30 1.32 9.43
CA ASP A 79 6.88 2.47 10.13
C ASP A 79 6.75 2.30 11.65
N THR A 80 5.56 1.99 12.13
CA THR A 80 5.29 1.74 13.56
C THR A 80 6.14 0.58 14.10
N ALA A 81 6.25 -0.51 13.36
CA ALA A 81 7.06 -1.66 13.75
C ALA A 81 8.55 -1.28 13.82
N LEU A 82 9.07 -0.61 12.79
CA LEU A 82 10.49 -0.21 12.74
C LEU A 82 10.85 0.85 13.77
N GLN A 83 9.97 1.81 14.08
CA GLN A 83 10.17 2.77 15.15
C GLN A 83 10.28 2.08 16.51
N THR A 84 9.40 1.09 16.76
CA THR A 84 9.45 0.29 17.98
C THR A 84 10.73 -0.52 18.06
N VAL A 85 11.15 -1.16 16.95
CA VAL A 85 12.44 -1.87 16.86
C VAL A 85 13.60 -0.92 17.17
N SER A 86 13.64 0.27 16.56
CA SER A 86 14.68 1.27 16.82
C SER A 86 14.75 1.65 18.30
N SER A 87 13.60 1.80 18.96
CA SER A 87 13.58 2.11 20.42
C SER A 87 14.13 0.95 21.26
N GLN A 88 13.77 -0.30 20.92
CA GLN A 88 14.27 -1.50 21.59
C GLN A 88 15.80 -1.66 21.42
N LEU A 89 16.32 -1.41 20.23
CA LEU A 89 17.75 -1.47 19.97
C LEU A 89 18.52 -0.38 20.70
N ARG A 90 17.95 0.81 20.87
CA ARG A 90 18.55 1.86 21.73
C ARG A 90 18.58 1.45 23.20
N ALA A 91 17.54 0.80 23.70
CA ALA A 91 17.54 0.24 25.05
C ALA A 91 18.62 -0.84 25.19
N ALA A 92 18.71 -1.77 24.24
CA ALA A 92 19.77 -2.78 24.21
C ALA A 92 21.17 -2.13 24.22
N ARG A 93 21.39 -1.11 23.40
CA ARG A 93 22.64 -0.34 23.37
C ARG A 93 23.00 0.23 24.75
N THR A 94 22.04 0.81 25.44
CA THR A 94 22.23 1.37 26.78
C THR A 94 22.65 0.29 27.78
N LEU A 95 22.04 -0.90 27.73
CA LEU A 95 22.40 -2.04 28.56
C LEU A 95 23.82 -2.53 28.26
N VAL A 96 24.21 -2.62 27.00
CA VAL A 96 25.56 -3.04 26.58
C VAL A 96 26.61 -2.04 27.04
N VAL A 97 26.35 -0.72 26.90
CA VAL A 97 27.25 0.33 27.41
C VAL A 97 27.37 0.28 28.93
N GLY A 98 26.26 0.01 29.63
CA GLY A 98 26.28 -0.25 31.07
C GLY A 98 27.14 -1.45 31.47
N ALA A 99 27.06 -2.53 30.68
CA ALA A 99 27.86 -3.74 30.93
C ALA A 99 29.35 -3.59 30.62
N LEU A 100 29.74 -2.60 29.80
CA LEU A 100 31.15 -2.24 29.56
C LEU A 100 31.78 -1.51 30.75
N ASN A 101 30.96 -0.86 31.59
CA ASN A 101 31.44 -0.15 32.78
C ASN A 101 31.60 -1.13 33.97
N GLU A 102 32.69 -1.88 33.97
CA GLU A 102 32.90 -3.04 34.86
C GLU A 102 32.94 -2.72 36.37
N GLY A 103 33.07 -1.47 36.77
CA GLY A 103 33.15 -1.09 38.19
C GLY A 103 31.89 -1.35 39.04
N TYR A 104 30.76 -1.68 38.38
CA TYR A 104 29.45 -1.88 39.01
C TYR A 104 28.81 -3.24 38.70
N VAL A 105 29.48 -4.11 37.96
CA VAL A 105 28.83 -5.33 37.43
C VAL A 105 29.06 -6.53 38.33
N THR A 106 28.10 -6.84 39.19
CA THR A 106 28.05 -8.09 39.96
C THR A 106 27.46 -9.22 39.08
N ASP A 107 27.64 -10.51 39.48
CA ASP A 107 27.05 -11.64 38.75
C ASP A 107 25.53 -11.55 38.66
N GLY A 108 24.85 -10.99 39.67
CA GLY A 108 23.42 -10.73 39.66
C GLY A 108 23.03 -9.68 38.64
N THR A 109 23.76 -8.60 38.50
CA THR A 109 23.48 -7.56 37.49
C THR A 109 23.76 -8.05 36.08
N ARG A 110 24.80 -8.89 35.86
CA ARG A 110 25.06 -9.54 34.55
C ARG A 110 23.90 -10.41 34.12
N THR A 111 23.42 -11.27 35.04
CA THR A 111 22.28 -12.13 34.76
C THR A 111 21.03 -11.32 34.47
N ALA A 112 20.74 -10.28 35.24
CA ALA A 112 19.58 -9.42 35.01
C ALA A 112 19.66 -8.72 33.64
N THR A 113 20.80 -8.12 33.30
CA THR A 113 21.03 -7.44 32.01
C THR A 113 20.90 -8.41 30.83
N SER A 114 21.41 -9.64 30.98
CA SER A 114 21.26 -10.65 29.90
C SER A 114 19.82 -11.09 29.70
N VAL A 115 19.05 -11.28 30.77
CA VAL A 115 17.61 -11.64 30.69
C VAL A 115 16.82 -10.49 30.01
N GLU A 116 17.15 -9.23 30.31
CA GLU A 116 16.54 -8.08 29.67
C GLU A 116 16.87 -8.01 28.17
N LEU A 117 18.12 -8.27 27.79
CA LEU A 117 18.54 -8.37 26.38
C LEU A 117 17.85 -9.52 25.65
N ASP A 118 17.69 -10.68 26.28
CA ASP A 118 16.94 -11.80 25.73
C ASP A 118 15.45 -11.40 25.51
N GLY A 119 14.86 -10.62 26.43
CA GLY A 119 13.52 -10.06 26.30
C GLY A 119 13.40 -9.07 25.13
N ILE A 120 14.40 -8.20 24.98
CA ILE A 120 14.48 -7.28 23.82
C ILE A 120 14.61 -8.08 22.52
N ALA A 121 15.46 -9.10 22.46
CA ALA A 121 15.62 -9.93 21.27
C ALA A 121 14.31 -10.65 20.88
N ALA A 122 13.56 -11.18 21.85
CA ALA A 122 12.26 -11.78 21.63
C ALA A 122 11.22 -10.76 21.13
N THR A 123 11.24 -9.55 21.67
CA THR A 123 10.35 -8.46 21.24
C THR A 123 10.66 -8.03 19.81
N VAL A 124 11.93 -7.84 19.46
CA VAL A 124 12.36 -7.48 18.10
C VAL A 124 12.01 -8.58 17.11
N LEU A 125 12.15 -9.85 17.49
CA LEU A 125 11.72 -10.99 16.67
C LEU A 125 10.20 -10.99 16.44
N SER A 126 9.41 -10.71 17.48
CA SER A 126 7.95 -10.58 17.37
C SER A 126 7.56 -9.42 16.43
N LEU A 127 8.23 -8.29 16.54
CA LEU A 127 8.00 -7.13 15.65
C LEU A 127 8.37 -7.43 14.20
N ALA A 128 9.46 -8.18 13.96
CA ALA A 128 9.83 -8.63 12.61
C ALA A 128 8.79 -9.61 12.01
N ASN A 129 8.01 -10.28 12.83
CA ASN A 129 6.93 -11.18 12.44
C ASN A 129 5.54 -10.51 12.47
N THR A 130 5.49 -9.17 12.58
CA THR A 130 4.22 -8.43 12.56
C THR A 130 3.50 -8.66 11.22
N GLN A 131 2.17 -8.86 11.33
CA GLN A 131 1.30 -9.10 10.19
C GLN A 131 0.34 -7.92 9.98
N TYR A 132 0.04 -7.66 8.73
CA TYR A 132 -1.03 -6.76 8.31
C TYR A 132 -1.99 -7.51 7.38
N GLN A 133 -3.27 -7.54 7.70
CA GLN A 133 -4.30 -8.29 6.96
C GLN A 133 -3.93 -9.78 6.74
N GLY A 134 -3.31 -10.42 7.73
CA GLY A 134 -2.92 -11.83 7.67
C GLY A 134 -1.67 -12.11 6.81
N ARG A 135 -0.94 -11.09 6.40
CA ARG A 135 0.33 -11.20 5.65
C ARG A 135 1.45 -10.58 6.44
N SER A 136 2.61 -11.23 6.45
CA SER A 136 3.80 -10.69 7.11
C SER A 136 4.30 -9.43 6.40
N LEU A 137 4.61 -8.38 7.18
CA LEU A 137 5.06 -7.08 6.65
C LEU A 137 6.45 -7.15 6.00
N PHE A 138 7.32 -8.05 6.46
CA PHE A 138 8.72 -8.13 6.09
C PHE A 138 9.09 -9.36 5.25
N ALA A 139 8.10 -10.17 4.86
CA ALA A 139 8.29 -11.38 4.05
C ALA A 139 8.01 -11.17 2.56
N GLY A 140 7.67 -9.96 2.13
CA GLY A 140 7.29 -9.66 0.74
C GLY A 140 6.05 -10.42 0.29
N THR A 141 6.15 -11.13 -0.85
CA THR A 141 5.05 -11.95 -1.39
C THR A 141 5.04 -13.38 -0.87
N ALA A 142 5.94 -13.75 0.06
CA ALA A 142 5.93 -15.08 0.66
C ALA A 142 4.60 -15.32 1.40
N GLY A 143 3.95 -16.44 1.10
CA GLY A 143 2.65 -16.81 1.68
C GLY A 143 2.73 -17.40 3.08
N GLU A 144 3.89 -17.35 3.72
CA GLU A 144 4.11 -17.91 5.05
C GLU A 144 3.67 -16.94 6.15
N ASN A 145 3.19 -17.51 7.26
CA ASN A 145 2.69 -16.73 8.40
C ASN A 145 3.79 -16.00 9.18
N TYR A 146 5.06 -16.36 8.97
CA TYR A 146 6.20 -15.78 9.68
C TYR A 146 7.24 -15.29 8.68
N ALA A 147 7.75 -14.09 8.90
CA ALA A 147 8.86 -13.54 8.12
C ALA A 147 10.19 -14.19 8.52
N VAL A 148 10.36 -14.47 9.81
CA VAL A 148 11.58 -15.04 10.39
C VAL A 148 11.25 -16.21 11.28
N THR A 149 11.93 -17.33 11.09
CA THR A 149 11.87 -18.50 11.97
C THR A 149 13.21 -18.71 12.64
N MET A 150 13.17 -19.08 13.93
CA MET A 150 14.35 -19.44 14.71
C MET A 150 14.54 -20.97 14.63
N THR A 151 15.69 -21.40 14.13
CA THR A 151 16.07 -22.80 14.15
C THR A 151 17.19 -23.00 15.19
N THR A 152 16.91 -23.76 16.24
CA THR A 152 17.94 -24.21 17.20
C THR A 152 18.45 -25.57 16.73
N ALA A 153 19.66 -25.60 16.21
CA ALA A 153 20.33 -26.86 15.94
C ALA A 153 20.96 -27.38 17.25
N ALA A 154 20.49 -28.52 17.75
CA ALA A 154 21.20 -29.23 18.78
C ALA A 154 22.45 -29.87 18.16
N VAL A 155 23.63 -29.35 18.45
CA VAL A 155 24.89 -30.03 18.08
C VAL A 155 25.22 -31.02 19.18
N THR A 156 24.97 -32.27 18.88
CA THR A 156 25.52 -33.40 19.67
C THR A 156 26.97 -33.58 19.29
N GLY A 157 27.88 -33.00 20.05
CA GLY A 157 29.31 -33.26 19.95
C GLY A 157 29.60 -34.67 20.50
N ALA A 158 30.13 -35.57 19.66
CA ALA A 158 30.70 -36.86 20.10
C ALA A 158 32.07 -36.61 20.72
N GLY A 159 32.13 -36.43 22.03
CA GLY A 159 33.34 -36.34 22.81
C GLY A 159 33.07 -36.73 24.26
N THR A 160 34.00 -37.40 24.93
CA THR A 160 33.92 -37.79 26.32
C THR A 160 34.83 -36.89 27.17
N PRO A 161 34.28 -36.01 28.09
CA PRO A 161 32.87 -35.71 28.34
C PRO A 161 32.27 -34.78 27.28
N PRO A 162 30.93 -34.83 27.04
CA PRO A 162 30.32 -34.03 26.00
C PRO A 162 30.41 -32.54 26.33
N ALA A 163 31.27 -31.83 25.63
CA ALA A 163 31.16 -30.37 25.57
C ALA A 163 29.91 -30.06 24.80
N VAL A 164 28.86 -29.59 25.48
CA VAL A 164 27.65 -29.10 24.84
C VAL A 164 28.00 -27.78 24.19
N THR A 165 28.50 -27.86 22.97
CA THR A 165 28.66 -26.67 22.14
C THR A 165 27.28 -26.34 21.56
N TYR A 166 26.62 -25.33 22.08
CA TYR A 166 25.40 -24.82 21.50
C TYR A 166 25.77 -24.14 20.16
N ALA A 167 25.31 -24.71 19.06
CA ALA A 167 25.35 -23.97 17.81
C ALA A 167 24.51 -22.73 18.01
N PRO A 168 24.97 -21.53 17.59
CA PRO A 168 24.19 -20.33 17.70
C PRO A 168 22.87 -20.50 16.97
N ALA A 169 21.78 -20.07 17.60
CA ALA A 169 20.46 -20.11 16.98
C ALA A 169 20.52 -19.36 15.64
N GLN A 170 20.12 -20.00 14.57
CA GLN A 170 20.07 -19.41 13.25
C GLN A 170 18.66 -18.86 12.99
N TYR A 171 18.59 -17.63 12.50
CA TYR A 171 17.35 -16.99 12.11
C TYR A 171 17.25 -16.99 10.60
N THR A 172 16.31 -17.76 10.07
CA THR A 172 16.07 -17.88 8.63
C THR A 172 14.86 -17.07 8.25
N TRP A 173 15.02 -16.24 7.23
CA TRP A 173 13.91 -15.49 6.63
C TRP A 173 13.05 -16.42 5.78
N SER A 174 11.73 -16.25 5.91
CA SER A 174 10.76 -16.94 5.08
C SER A 174 11.00 -16.58 3.62
N LYS A 175 11.04 -17.60 2.79
CA LYS A 175 11.37 -17.49 1.39
C LYS A 175 10.32 -18.12 0.53
N THR A 176 10.10 -17.51 -0.59
CA THR A 176 9.69 -18.23 -1.78
C THR A 176 10.82 -19.16 -2.27
N GLY A 177 11.10 -20.22 -1.51
CA GLY A 177 11.76 -21.42 -2.02
C GLY A 177 13.28 -21.44 -2.21
N LEU A 178 14.05 -20.38 -2.01
CA LEU A 178 15.50 -20.42 -2.21
C LEU A 178 16.29 -20.04 -0.96
N PRO A 179 17.18 -20.91 -0.46
CA PRO A 179 18.11 -20.55 0.60
C PRO A 179 19.00 -19.38 0.17
N ALA A 180 19.32 -18.45 1.09
CA ALA A 180 20.39 -17.51 0.85
C ALA A 180 21.65 -18.34 0.54
N ASP A 181 22.11 -18.28 -0.68
CA ASP A 181 23.38 -18.84 -1.08
C ASP A 181 24.45 -17.75 -1.03
N ALA A 182 25.72 -18.16 -1.19
CA ALA A 182 26.84 -17.21 -1.21
C ALA A 182 26.75 -16.18 -2.35
N ALA A 183 25.99 -16.47 -3.42
CA ALA A 183 25.78 -15.58 -4.56
C ALA A 183 24.60 -14.63 -4.35
N ASN A 184 23.63 -15.00 -3.51
CA ASN A 184 22.47 -14.16 -3.20
C ASN A 184 22.10 -14.24 -1.70
N PRO A 185 22.89 -13.59 -0.83
CA PRO A 185 22.71 -13.64 0.63
C PRO A 185 21.36 -13.06 1.11
N ARG A 186 20.68 -12.30 0.26
CA ARG A 186 19.41 -11.61 0.59
C ARG A 186 18.17 -12.37 0.16
N GLY A 187 18.31 -13.45 -0.63
CA GLY A 187 17.17 -14.14 -1.25
C GLY A 187 16.44 -13.25 -2.26
N THR A 188 15.78 -13.84 -3.26
CA THR A 188 14.90 -13.13 -4.18
C THR A 188 13.53 -12.95 -3.54
N ASN A 189 13.31 -11.82 -2.90
CA ASN A 189 11.98 -11.48 -2.41
C ASN A 189 11.23 -10.73 -3.51
N THR A 190 10.14 -11.30 -4.00
CA THR A 190 9.30 -10.63 -4.99
C THR A 190 8.63 -9.42 -4.34
N PRO A 191 8.82 -8.20 -4.86
CA PRO A 191 8.28 -7.00 -4.24
C PRO A 191 6.75 -6.94 -4.32
N VAL A 192 6.12 -6.43 -3.30
CA VAL A 192 4.70 -6.08 -3.31
C VAL A 192 4.58 -4.66 -3.87
N LEU A 193 4.00 -4.54 -5.06
CA LEU A 193 3.83 -3.26 -5.73
C LEU A 193 2.38 -2.78 -5.61
N ARG A 194 2.20 -1.47 -5.44
CA ARG A 194 0.91 -0.79 -5.58
C ARG A 194 1.01 0.21 -6.70
N GLN A 195 0.08 0.12 -7.63
CA GLN A 195 -0.01 1.04 -8.75
C GLN A 195 -0.67 2.33 -8.26
N ILE A 196 0.04 3.44 -8.41
CA ILE A 196 -0.41 4.77 -7.98
C ILE A 196 -0.74 5.68 -9.15
N ASP A 197 -0.38 5.29 -10.36
CA ASP A 197 -0.64 5.99 -11.61
C ASP A 197 -0.56 4.99 -12.77
N ALA A 198 -1.00 5.40 -13.97
CA ALA A 198 -0.99 4.59 -15.19
C ALA A 198 0.38 3.98 -15.52
N GLN A 199 1.46 4.67 -15.17
CA GLN A 199 2.83 4.29 -15.50
C GLN A 199 3.75 4.13 -14.27
N SER A 200 3.22 4.39 -13.06
CA SER A 200 4.01 4.40 -11.84
C SER A 200 3.46 3.43 -10.79
N SER A 201 4.37 2.67 -10.20
CA SER A 201 4.10 1.82 -9.05
C SER A 201 5.08 2.09 -7.93
N VAL A 202 4.64 1.90 -6.69
CA VAL A 202 5.49 1.99 -5.51
C VAL A 202 5.55 0.63 -4.85
N ARG A 203 6.76 0.24 -4.47
CA ARG A 203 6.98 -0.93 -3.65
C ARG A 203 6.55 -0.60 -2.22
N VAL A 204 5.64 -1.40 -1.66
CA VAL A 204 5.10 -1.18 -0.29
C VAL A 204 5.67 -2.14 0.74
N ASP A 205 6.36 -3.20 0.32
CA ASP A 205 7.05 -4.11 1.22
C ASP A 205 8.50 -3.67 1.47
N THR A 206 9.01 -3.99 2.66
CA THR A 206 10.42 -3.88 3.00
C THR A 206 10.95 -5.29 3.21
N ASN A 207 12.11 -5.60 2.59
CA ASN A 207 12.74 -6.89 2.79
C ASN A 207 13.34 -6.94 4.21
N GLY A 208 12.82 -7.83 5.04
CA GLY A 208 13.30 -7.97 6.40
C GLY A 208 14.78 -8.33 6.51
N ALA A 209 15.30 -9.13 5.58
CA ALA A 209 16.73 -9.47 5.54
C ALA A 209 17.65 -8.26 5.30
N ASP A 210 17.17 -7.22 4.60
CA ASP A 210 17.94 -5.99 4.37
C ASP A 210 17.98 -5.12 5.65
N VAL A 211 16.89 -5.09 6.40
CA VAL A 211 16.74 -4.24 7.60
C VAL A 211 17.31 -4.92 8.85
N PHE A 212 16.96 -6.18 9.09
CA PHE A 212 17.35 -6.91 10.30
C PHE A 212 18.60 -7.76 10.10
N GLY A 213 19.14 -7.85 8.87
CA GLY A 213 20.22 -8.77 8.53
C GLY A 213 19.73 -10.20 8.34
N ALA A 214 20.58 -11.05 7.81
CA ALA A 214 20.33 -12.48 7.63
C ALA A 214 21.51 -13.29 8.15
N ASP A 215 21.24 -14.39 8.83
CA ASP A 215 22.28 -15.34 9.21
C ASP A 215 22.59 -16.24 8.00
N VAL A 216 23.83 -16.22 7.55
CA VAL A 216 24.29 -17.08 6.44
C VAL A 216 24.98 -18.29 7.03
N ALA A 217 24.42 -19.48 6.77
CA ALA A 217 25.02 -20.74 7.23
C ALA A 217 26.42 -20.92 6.61
N GLY A 218 27.41 -21.16 7.44
CA GLY A 218 28.76 -21.58 7.02
C GLY A 218 29.78 -20.44 6.78
N ASN A 219 29.41 -19.19 6.89
CA ASN A 219 30.33 -18.07 6.74
C ASN A 219 30.35 -17.22 8.01
N GLY A 220 31.16 -17.59 8.99
CA GLY A 220 31.31 -16.90 10.28
C GLY A 220 31.86 -15.48 10.21
N THR A 221 31.77 -14.82 9.04
CA THR A 221 32.18 -13.45 8.87
C THR A 221 31.15 -12.49 9.45
N ALA A 222 31.62 -11.50 10.17
CA ALA A 222 30.85 -10.47 10.86
C ALA A 222 29.85 -9.69 10.01
N ALA A 223 29.88 -9.84 8.69
CA ALA A 223 29.06 -9.10 7.73
C ALA A 223 27.67 -9.73 7.47
N SER A 224 27.41 -10.95 7.96
CA SER A 224 26.18 -11.69 7.67
C SER A 224 25.49 -12.22 8.93
N GLN A 225 25.36 -11.37 9.94
CA GLN A 225 24.69 -11.70 11.19
C GLN A 225 23.39 -10.91 11.33
N SER A 226 22.31 -11.57 11.70
CA SER A 226 21.03 -10.92 11.98
C SER A 226 21.07 -10.17 13.32
N VAL A 227 20.24 -9.13 13.47
CA VAL A 227 20.06 -8.41 14.74
C VAL A 227 19.69 -9.37 15.88
N PHE A 228 18.91 -10.41 15.59
CA PHE A 228 18.45 -11.38 16.58
C PHE A 228 19.61 -12.23 17.13
N SER A 229 20.44 -12.78 16.25
CA SER A 229 21.62 -13.56 16.64
C SER A 229 22.66 -12.67 17.31
N LEU A 230 22.80 -11.42 16.88
CA LEU A 230 23.68 -10.43 17.48
C LEU A 230 23.28 -10.13 18.94
N LEU A 231 22.00 -9.84 19.19
CA LEU A 231 21.50 -9.56 20.55
C LEU A 231 21.70 -10.78 21.48
N ARG A 232 21.46 -11.99 20.97
CA ARG A 232 21.76 -13.20 21.74
C ARG A 232 23.24 -13.38 22.02
N GLN A 233 24.10 -13.16 21.04
CA GLN A 233 25.55 -13.22 21.24
C GLN A 233 26.01 -12.21 22.30
N ILE A 234 25.45 -11.00 22.30
CA ILE A 234 25.73 -9.99 23.31
C ILE A 234 25.25 -10.47 24.69
N SER A 235 24.04 -11.05 24.78
CA SER A 235 23.50 -11.60 26.03
C SER A 235 24.40 -12.70 26.60
N ASP A 236 24.84 -13.63 25.75
CA ASP A 236 25.73 -14.73 26.16
C ASP A 236 27.10 -14.23 26.59
N GLU A 237 27.66 -13.23 25.88
CA GLU A 237 28.93 -12.60 26.24
C GLU A 237 28.85 -11.88 27.60
N ILE A 238 27.73 -11.22 27.91
CA ILE A 238 27.51 -10.57 29.22
C ILE A 238 27.40 -11.59 30.34
N LYS A 239 26.71 -12.73 30.10
CA LYS A 239 26.59 -13.84 31.09
C LYS A 239 27.92 -14.42 31.50
N THR A 240 28.88 -14.51 30.59
CA THR A 240 30.18 -15.13 30.84
C THR A 240 30.91 -14.37 31.92
N PRO A 241 31.33 -14.99 33.04
CA PRO A 241 32.15 -14.32 34.09
C PRO A 241 33.47 -13.83 33.51
N LYS A 242 34.03 -12.75 34.11
CA LYS A 242 35.34 -12.20 33.67
C LYS A 242 36.47 -13.18 33.85
N ASP A 243 36.40 -14.01 34.92
CA ASP A 243 37.44 -14.95 35.34
C ASP A 243 37.28 -16.35 34.75
N ALA A 244 36.20 -16.61 33.95
CA ALA A 244 36.14 -17.83 33.15
C ALA A 244 37.25 -17.68 32.09
N GLY A 245 38.38 -18.26 32.39
CA GLY A 245 39.67 -18.14 31.69
C GLY A 245 39.46 -18.12 30.18
N ALA A 246 40.25 -17.31 29.50
CA ALA A 246 40.16 -17.02 28.08
C ALA A 246 39.73 -18.25 27.25
N ASP A 247 38.41 -18.50 27.20
CA ASP A 247 37.88 -19.44 26.23
C ASP A 247 38.16 -18.84 24.86
N ILE A 248 39.12 -19.48 24.23
CA ILE A 248 39.67 -19.12 22.94
C ILE A 248 38.52 -19.17 21.93
N VAL A 249 37.77 -18.06 21.79
CA VAL A 249 36.94 -17.88 20.60
C VAL A 249 37.93 -17.66 19.48
N VAL A 250 38.27 -18.76 18.82
CA VAL A 250 39.09 -18.76 17.63
C VAL A 250 38.35 -17.93 16.59
N ASP A 251 38.84 -16.76 16.24
CA ASP A 251 38.54 -16.18 14.95
C ASP A 251 39.08 -17.16 13.90
N PRO A 252 38.24 -17.89 13.14
CA PRO A 252 38.72 -18.91 12.20
C PRO A 252 39.60 -18.30 11.10
N ALA A 253 39.73 -16.97 11.03
CA ALA A 253 40.59 -16.26 10.09
C ALA A 253 41.93 -15.78 10.67
N ALA A 254 42.12 -15.87 12.01
CA ALA A 254 43.35 -15.38 12.62
C ALA A 254 44.31 -16.55 12.98
N THR A 255 45.46 -16.58 12.35
CA THR A 255 46.62 -17.40 12.73
C THR A 255 47.76 -16.46 13.07
N PRO A 256 48.25 -16.38 14.32
CA PRO A 256 47.96 -17.19 15.50
C PRO A 256 46.75 -16.72 16.32
N VAL A 257 46.14 -17.66 17.10
CA VAL A 257 45.03 -17.40 18.02
C VAL A 257 45.52 -16.46 19.14
N VAL A 258 45.08 -15.19 19.12
CA VAL A 258 45.33 -14.23 20.16
C VAL A 258 44.09 -14.15 21.05
N PRO A 259 44.21 -14.39 22.40
CA PRO A 259 43.07 -14.19 23.28
C PRO A 259 42.66 -12.73 23.32
N VAL A 260 41.38 -12.46 22.90
CA VAL A 260 40.81 -11.12 22.88
C VAL A 260 40.09 -10.87 24.22
N ALA A 261 40.41 -9.75 24.87
CA ALA A 261 39.77 -9.37 26.12
C ALA A 261 38.25 -9.22 25.96
N LYS A 262 37.48 -9.55 27.01
CA LYS A 262 36.00 -9.50 27.01
C LYS A 262 35.50 -8.11 26.63
N GLU A 263 36.11 -7.06 27.16
CA GLU A 263 35.75 -5.66 26.86
C GLU A 263 35.92 -5.36 25.36
N GLN A 264 36.96 -5.90 24.73
CA GLN A 264 37.22 -5.71 23.31
C GLN A 264 36.20 -6.47 22.45
N ARG A 265 35.78 -7.67 22.87
CA ARG A 265 34.70 -8.43 22.21
C ARG A 265 33.37 -7.69 22.33
N LEU A 266 33.00 -7.24 23.54
CA LEU A 266 31.79 -6.50 23.81
C LEU A 266 31.74 -5.17 23.05
N SER A 267 32.87 -4.45 22.97
CA SER A 267 33.00 -3.21 22.18
C SER A 267 32.83 -3.47 20.68
N THR A 268 33.37 -4.58 20.19
CA THR A 268 33.15 -5.01 18.78
C THR A 268 31.67 -5.33 18.51
N LEU A 269 31.00 -6.03 19.42
CA LEU A 269 29.58 -6.34 19.33
C LEU A 269 28.72 -5.07 19.41
N LEU A 270 29.11 -4.09 20.23
CA LEU A 270 28.48 -2.78 20.28
C LEU A 270 28.57 -2.06 18.94
N GLY A 271 29.74 -2.07 18.30
CA GLY A 271 29.91 -1.48 16.95
C GLY A 271 29.03 -2.17 15.89
N ARG A 272 28.86 -3.50 16.00
CA ARG A 272 27.92 -4.24 15.13
C ARG A 272 26.47 -3.87 15.42
N LEU A 273 26.10 -3.67 16.69
CA LEU A 273 24.76 -3.22 17.07
C LEU A 273 24.48 -1.82 16.52
N ASP A 274 25.46 -0.89 16.60
CA ASP A 274 25.33 0.44 16.01
C ASP A 274 25.15 0.37 14.47
N THR A 275 25.87 -0.54 13.81
CA THR A 275 25.69 -0.79 12.36
C THR A 275 24.30 -1.35 12.04
N ALA A 276 23.80 -2.28 12.85
CA ALA A 276 22.48 -2.84 12.69
C ALA A 276 21.38 -1.79 12.94
N MET A 277 21.55 -0.92 13.94
CA MET A 277 20.67 0.23 14.15
C MET A 277 20.65 1.17 12.94
N GLY A 278 21.81 1.41 12.32
CA GLY A 278 21.92 2.18 11.08
C GLY A 278 21.04 1.61 9.95
N LYS A 279 21.08 0.28 9.74
CA LYS A 279 20.24 -0.39 8.74
C LYS A 279 18.74 -0.26 9.03
N VAL A 280 18.32 -0.35 10.29
CA VAL A 280 16.94 -0.14 10.70
C VAL A 280 16.50 1.30 10.41
N LEU A 281 17.36 2.30 10.67
CA LEU A 281 17.09 3.70 10.36
C LEU A 281 17.05 3.97 8.85
N GLU A 282 17.91 3.32 8.06
CA GLU A 282 17.84 3.38 6.59
C GLU A 282 16.51 2.79 6.09
N GLY A 283 16.09 1.64 6.63
CA GLY A 283 14.79 1.05 6.32
C GLY A 283 13.62 1.96 6.68
N LEU A 284 13.69 2.63 7.83
CA LEU A 284 12.69 3.61 8.27
C LEU A 284 12.63 4.82 7.32
N ALA A 285 13.78 5.34 6.91
CA ALA A 285 13.86 6.45 5.97
C ALA A 285 13.30 6.08 4.59
N ASP A 286 13.57 4.86 4.11
CA ASP A 286 13.03 4.34 2.85
C ASP A 286 11.50 4.18 2.91
N VAL A 287 10.96 3.65 4.01
CA VAL A 287 9.51 3.58 4.25
C VAL A 287 8.91 4.99 4.24
N GLY A 288 9.50 5.95 4.94
CA GLY A 288 9.03 7.34 4.94
C GLY A 288 9.05 7.99 3.56
N ALA A 289 10.12 7.77 2.79
CA ALA A 289 10.21 8.29 1.41
C ALA A 289 9.13 7.69 0.50
N ARG A 290 8.82 6.40 0.65
CA ARG A 290 7.75 5.73 -0.11
C ARG A 290 6.36 6.21 0.31
N THR A 291 6.13 6.44 1.60
CA THR A 291 4.89 7.02 2.11
C THR A 291 4.64 8.39 1.49
N ASN A 292 5.62 9.29 1.56
CA ASN A 292 5.52 10.62 0.95
C ASN A 292 5.23 10.55 -0.56
N ARG A 293 5.83 9.57 -1.26
CA ARG A 293 5.58 9.37 -2.70
C ARG A 293 4.14 8.93 -2.97
N ILE A 294 3.57 8.05 -2.16
CA ILE A 294 2.17 7.62 -2.29
C ILE A 294 1.24 8.78 -1.95
N ASP A 295 1.49 9.51 -0.86
CA ASP A 295 0.65 10.63 -0.44
C ASP A 295 0.61 11.71 -1.52
N HIS A 296 1.74 12.05 -2.11
CA HIS A 296 1.79 13.00 -3.22
C HIS A 296 1.04 12.49 -4.47
N ALA A 297 1.15 11.18 -4.78
CA ALA A 297 0.39 10.60 -5.87
C ALA A 297 -1.12 10.59 -5.60
N MET A 298 -1.54 10.39 -4.35
CA MET A 298 -2.95 10.47 -3.94
C MET A 298 -3.50 11.90 -4.05
N GLU A 299 -2.70 12.93 -3.73
CA GLU A 299 -3.08 14.34 -3.95
C GLU A 299 -3.29 14.64 -5.43
N ILE A 300 -2.38 14.18 -6.30
CA ILE A 300 -2.53 14.30 -7.76
C ILE A 300 -3.77 13.55 -8.24
N ALA A 301 -3.99 12.32 -7.78
CA ALA A 301 -5.16 11.54 -8.14
C ALA A 301 -6.46 12.22 -7.69
N GLN A 302 -6.48 12.86 -6.53
CA GLN A 302 -7.62 13.62 -6.05
C GLN A 302 -7.88 14.86 -6.92
N SER A 303 -6.83 15.59 -7.32
CA SER A 303 -6.93 16.73 -8.24
C SER A 303 -7.47 16.30 -9.61
N ASN A 304 -6.93 15.22 -10.16
CA ASN A 304 -7.40 14.62 -11.42
C ASN A 304 -8.87 14.21 -11.35
N LYS A 305 -9.31 13.66 -10.21
CA LYS A 305 -10.71 13.30 -9.99
C LYS A 305 -11.63 14.51 -10.09
N TYR A 306 -11.27 15.65 -9.51
CA TYR A 306 -12.03 16.89 -9.61
C TYR A 306 -12.10 17.38 -11.05
N GLU A 307 -10.97 17.38 -11.76
CA GLU A 307 -10.92 17.81 -13.16
C GLU A 307 -11.76 16.90 -14.07
N LEU A 308 -11.64 15.58 -13.92
CA LEU A 308 -12.43 14.62 -14.69
C LEU A 308 -13.92 14.71 -14.38
N THR A 309 -14.28 14.98 -13.12
CA THR A 309 -15.67 15.18 -12.72
C THR A 309 -16.25 16.46 -13.35
N ASP A 310 -15.48 17.55 -13.38
CA ASP A 310 -15.84 18.79 -14.04
C ASP A 310 -16.00 18.61 -15.57
N GLN A 311 -15.07 17.87 -16.19
CA GLN A 311 -15.18 17.50 -17.62
C GLN A 311 -16.43 16.67 -17.90
N LEU A 312 -16.75 15.71 -17.03
CA LEU A 312 -17.94 14.87 -17.15
C LEU A 312 -19.22 15.71 -17.02
N SER A 313 -19.25 16.61 -16.04
CA SER A 313 -20.35 17.54 -15.81
C SER A 313 -20.60 18.44 -17.03
N LYS A 314 -19.56 18.99 -17.65
CA LYS A 314 -19.67 19.83 -18.87
C LYS A 314 -20.25 19.06 -20.07
N VAL A 315 -20.04 17.74 -20.14
CA VAL A 315 -20.55 16.91 -21.23
C VAL A 315 -21.96 16.40 -20.93
N GLU A 316 -22.23 15.95 -19.72
CA GLU A 316 -23.47 15.24 -19.36
C GLU A 316 -24.52 16.11 -18.67
N ASP A 317 -24.12 17.09 -17.86
CA ASP A 317 -25.07 17.79 -17.02
C ASP A 317 -25.87 18.82 -17.81
N VAL A 318 -27.10 19.01 -17.38
CA VAL A 318 -28.05 19.93 -18.01
C VAL A 318 -28.06 21.27 -17.27
N ASP A 319 -28.15 22.36 -18.03
CA ASP A 319 -28.50 23.69 -17.49
C ASP A 319 -29.99 23.72 -17.12
N LEU A 320 -30.29 23.34 -15.86
CA LEU A 320 -31.69 23.28 -15.38
C LEU A 320 -32.48 24.56 -15.60
N PRO A 321 -32.00 25.79 -15.32
CA PRO A 321 -32.66 27.03 -15.65
C PRO A 321 -33.01 27.15 -17.13
N ALA A 322 -32.09 26.84 -18.02
CA ALA A 322 -32.31 26.90 -19.46
C ALA A 322 -33.37 25.93 -19.94
N VAL A 323 -33.29 24.67 -19.45
CA VAL A 323 -34.26 23.63 -19.83
C VAL A 323 -35.65 23.86 -19.23
N MET A 324 -35.78 24.42 -18.03
CA MET A 324 -37.07 24.84 -17.46
C MET A 324 -37.74 25.91 -18.30
N ILE A 325 -36.99 26.93 -18.79
CA ILE A 325 -37.50 27.95 -19.71
C ILE A 325 -37.96 27.29 -21.01
N GLN A 326 -37.15 26.41 -21.59
CA GLN A 326 -37.51 25.71 -22.83
C GLN A 326 -38.78 24.87 -22.64
N MET A 327 -38.93 24.18 -21.52
CA MET A 327 -40.12 23.38 -21.19
C MET A 327 -41.37 24.25 -21.10
N SER A 328 -41.30 25.41 -20.40
CA SER A 328 -42.38 26.38 -20.29
C SER A 328 -42.80 26.96 -21.67
N LEU A 329 -41.82 27.28 -22.51
CA LEU A 329 -42.09 27.71 -23.91
C LEU A 329 -42.75 26.59 -24.72
N GLN A 330 -42.30 25.35 -24.58
CA GLN A 330 -42.85 24.20 -25.29
C GLN A 330 -44.27 23.87 -24.84
N GLU A 331 -44.57 23.97 -23.54
CA GLU A 331 -45.94 23.86 -23.03
C GLU A 331 -46.89 24.93 -23.61
N THR A 332 -46.42 26.17 -23.68
CA THR A 332 -47.17 27.26 -24.23
C THR A 332 -47.41 27.04 -25.74
N ALA A 333 -46.39 26.62 -26.48
CA ALA A 333 -46.46 26.33 -27.89
C ALA A 333 -47.43 25.15 -28.15
N TYR A 334 -47.40 24.09 -27.32
CA TYR A 334 -48.31 22.97 -27.39
C TYR A 334 -49.76 23.35 -27.17
N LYS A 335 -50.05 24.19 -26.14
CA LYS A 335 -51.37 24.72 -25.86
C LYS A 335 -51.90 25.57 -27.02
N ALA A 336 -51.06 26.44 -27.60
CA ALA A 336 -51.39 27.25 -28.76
C ALA A 336 -51.66 26.40 -30.00
N ALA A 337 -50.85 25.35 -30.27
CA ALA A 337 -51.05 24.44 -31.37
C ALA A 337 -52.35 23.67 -31.25
N LEU A 338 -52.75 23.20 -30.07
CA LEU A 338 -54.02 22.56 -29.79
C LEU A 338 -55.21 23.54 -30.12
N GLN A 339 -55.13 24.81 -29.68
CA GLN A 339 -56.19 25.81 -29.98
C GLN A 339 -56.32 26.05 -31.48
N VAL A 340 -55.21 26.21 -32.21
CA VAL A 340 -55.23 26.41 -33.66
C VAL A 340 -55.82 25.17 -34.37
N THR A 341 -55.38 23.96 -33.98
CA THR A 341 -55.88 22.73 -34.59
C THR A 341 -57.36 22.54 -34.33
N SER A 342 -57.89 22.84 -33.14
CA SER A 342 -59.32 22.79 -32.84
C SER A 342 -60.15 23.78 -33.68
N LYS A 343 -59.66 25.03 -33.91
CA LYS A 343 -60.30 26.00 -34.77
C LYS A 343 -60.36 25.55 -36.22
N VAL A 344 -59.27 25.02 -36.76
CA VAL A 344 -59.18 24.51 -38.12
C VAL A 344 -60.16 23.32 -38.34
N LEU A 345 -60.25 22.44 -37.36
CA LEU A 345 -61.17 21.31 -37.40
C LEU A 345 -62.63 21.76 -37.33
N ASN A 346 -62.99 22.70 -36.49
CA ASN A 346 -64.36 23.20 -36.36
C ASN A 346 -64.83 23.97 -37.60
N THR A 347 -63.99 24.78 -38.25
CA THR A 347 -64.34 25.47 -39.53
C THR A 347 -64.56 24.47 -40.64
N SER A 348 -63.82 23.37 -40.71
CA SER A 348 -63.98 22.31 -41.70
C SER A 348 -65.29 21.54 -41.56
N LEU A 349 -65.78 21.31 -40.33
CA LEU A 349 -67.04 20.60 -40.06
C LEU A 349 -68.24 21.48 -40.44
N MET A 350 -68.19 22.78 -40.20
CA MET A 350 -69.25 23.74 -40.59
C MET A 350 -69.36 23.90 -42.11
N ASP A 351 -68.28 23.82 -42.84
CA ASP A 351 -68.24 23.94 -44.31
C ASP A 351 -68.70 22.66 -45.00
N PHE A 352 -68.65 21.50 -44.33
CA PHE A 352 -69.14 20.21 -44.85
C PHE A 352 -70.68 20.01 -44.67
N ILE A 353 -71.28 20.67 -43.67
CA ILE A 353 -72.72 20.55 -43.36
C ILE A 353 -73.56 21.60 -44.13
N ARG A 354 -72.92 22.53 -44.83
CA ARG A 354 -73.55 23.56 -45.64
C ARG A 354 -73.52 23.17 -47.13
#